data_1e32b0a6fc947be6817af8ff65943943
#
_entry.id   1e32b0a6fc947be6817af8ff65943943
#
_cell.length_a   1.000
_cell.length_b   1.000
_cell.length_c   1.000
_cell.angle_alpha   90.00
_cell.angle_beta   90.00
_cell.angle_gamma   90.00
#
_symmetry.space_group_name_H-M   'P 1'
#
loop_
_entity.id
_entity.type
_entity.pdbx_description
1 polymer ?
#
loop_
_entity_poly.entity_id
_entity_poly.type
_entity_poly.pdbx_seq_one_letter_code
_entity_poly.pdbx_strand_id
1 'polypeptide(L)'
;MRKTKIICTIGPACRNEETLTDMIRAGMNVARLNFSHGTHTEHLETIDMLKRVREKLNVPLAIMLDTKGPEYRIRSFENGSVFLNDGDDFTFTTDQIVGNEHKVSVSYPGLADELSVGDTILLNNALLNFEVVSIDGHDINCRVVSGGELSNNKSMSFPGKTLKQKYVSEQDRSDILFGIENDVDFIACSFVSCKQDLLDIKAVMGDSVNRIDLIAKIENRTGIDNIDDICTECDGIMIARGDMGVEIPFVELPIIQKALITKCRLLGKRVITATEMLESMIHNPRPTRAETSDVANAVYDGTSAIMLSGETAAGKYPVEAVDTMARIAMQTEKNINYTKRFGTTEFRIKNPVDAISHATCGMAIDLNAKVIAVCSLSGMTVRMVSRFRSPVDIMGMTVDKKTWRKLSMSWGVTPVLCETYESTDVLFYAAKNKAIATFGLESGDRIIVTGGMTNGVSGNTNLIKVETVG
;
A
#
# COMPACT_ATOMS: atom_id res chain seq x y z
N MET A 1 -9.63 12.84 -15.64
CA MET A 1 -8.30 12.48 -15.04
C MET A 1 -8.45 11.13 -14.33
N ARG A 2 -7.40 10.26 -14.26
CA ARG A 2 -7.47 8.99 -13.54
C ARG A 2 -7.56 9.23 -12.03
N LYS A 3 -8.50 8.56 -11.36
CA LYS A 3 -8.74 8.72 -9.91
C LYS A 3 -7.96 7.70 -9.06
N THR A 4 -7.92 6.43 -9.48
CA THR A 4 -7.14 5.36 -8.83
C THR A 4 -5.64 5.56 -9.08
N LYS A 5 -4.82 5.48 -8.04
CA LYS A 5 -3.37 5.74 -8.11
C LYS A 5 -2.60 4.47 -8.47
N ILE A 6 -1.37 4.63 -8.97
CA ILE A 6 -0.48 3.51 -9.32
C ILE A 6 0.80 3.60 -8.51
N ILE A 7 1.15 2.48 -7.89
CA ILE A 7 2.41 2.27 -7.18
C ILE A 7 3.25 1.31 -8.01
N CYS A 8 4.51 1.62 -8.22
CA CYS A 8 5.43 0.76 -8.97
C CYS A 8 6.63 0.39 -8.10
N THR A 9 6.96 -0.88 -8.05
CA THR A 9 8.18 -1.35 -7.40
C THR A 9 9.37 -1.05 -8.32
N ILE A 10 10.38 -0.39 -7.74
CA ILE A 10 11.60 -0.04 -8.46
C ILE A 10 12.63 -1.15 -8.26
N GLY A 11 13.18 -1.62 -9.37
CA GLY A 11 14.17 -2.68 -9.40
C GLY A 11 15.06 -2.59 -10.63
N PRO A 12 15.85 -3.63 -10.93
CA PRO A 12 16.85 -3.61 -12.01
C PRO A 12 16.29 -3.22 -13.37
N ALA A 13 15.04 -3.59 -13.69
CA ALA A 13 14.43 -3.31 -14.99
C ALA A 13 14.13 -1.83 -15.24
N CYS A 14 13.99 -1.01 -14.19
CA CYS A 14 13.59 0.39 -14.32
C CYS A 14 14.51 1.37 -13.56
N ARG A 15 15.65 0.93 -13.02
CA ARG A 15 16.58 1.76 -12.26
C ARG A 15 17.46 2.62 -13.17
N ASN A 16 16.83 3.52 -13.95
CA ASN A 16 17.49 4.58 -14.73
C ASN A 16 16.53 5.76 -14.94
N GLU A 17 17.08 6.96 -15.11
CA GLU A 17 16.28 8.20 -15.18
C GLU A 17 15.30 8.25 -16.36
N GLU A 18 15.65 7.68 -17.50
CA GLU A 18 14.81 7.65 -18.69
C GLU A 18 13.56 6.81 -18.45
N THR A 19 13.74 5.54 -18.05
CA THR A 19 12.63 4.63 -17.75
C THR A 19 11.75 5.15 -16.62
N LEU A 20 12.34 5.70 -15.54
CA LEU A 20 11.58 6.31 -14.46
C LEU A 20 10.75 7.50 -14.92
N THR A 21 11.31 8.35 -15.80
CA THR A 21 10.60 9.48 -16.41
C THR A 21 9.40 8.99 -17.21
N ASP A 22 9.57 7.95 -18.01
CA ASP A 22 8.50 7.39 -18.84
C ASP A 22 7.44 6.67 -17.99
N MET A 23 7.82 5.95 -16.94
CA MET A 23 6.85 5.38 -15.97
C MET A 23 6.02 6.46 -15.26
N ILE A 24 6.63 7.59 -14.88
CA ILE A 24 5.91 8.74 -14.30
C ILE A 24 4.90 9.29 -15.32
N ARG A 25 5.30 9.49 -16.56
CA ARG A 25 4.42 9.95 -17.65
C ARG A 25 3.32 8.96 -17.97
N ALA A 26 3.60 7.66 -17.92
CA ALA A 26 2.61 6.59 -18.07
C ALA A 26 1.62 6.53 -16.90
N GLY A 27 1.98 7.10 -15.73
CA GLY A 27 1.03 7.26 -14.63
C GLY A 27 1.48 6.77 -13.26
N MET A 28 2.74 6.48 -13.03
CA MET A 28 3.26 6.16 -11.70
C MET A 28 3.07 7.34 -10.74
N ASN A 29 2.52 7.10 -9.57
CA ASN A 29 2.29 8.08 -8.51
C ASN A 29 3.20 7.87 -7.31
N VAL A 30 3.57 6.63 -7.02
CA VAL A 30 4.41 6.24 -5.89
C VAL A 30 5.46 5.24 -6.35
N ALA A 31 6.71 5.46 -5.99
CA ALA A 31 7.81 4.53 -6.19
C ALA A 31 8.01 3.70 -4.90
N ARG A 32 7.86 2.38 -4.98
CA ARG A 32 8.07 1.44 -3.86
C ARG A 32 9.46 0.85 -3.94
N LEU A 33 10.18 0.87 -2.83
CA LEU A 33 11.47 0.23 -2.62
C LEU A 33 11.30 -0.95 -1.65
N ASN A 34 11.57 -2.17 -2.11
CA ASN A 34 11.44 -3.38 -1.32
C ASN A 34 12.74 -3.69 -0.57
N PHE A 35 12.74 -3.46 0.74
CA PHE A 35 13.92 -3.67 1.61
C PHE A 35 14.14 -5.15 2.01
N SER A 36 13.31 -6.07 1.52
CA SER A 36 13.65 -7.50 1.56
C SER A 36 14.82 -7.86 0.64
N HIS A 37 15.18 -6.96 -0.29
CA HIS A 37 16.25 -7.13 -1.28
C HIS A 37 17.10 -5.88 -1.37
N GLY A 38 18.35 -6.06 -1.78
CA GLY A 38 19.31 -4.97 -1.96
C GLY A 38 19.96 -4.49 -0.66
N THR A 39 20.81 -3.50 -0.80
CA THR A 39 21.57 -2.86 0.28
C THR A 39 21.14 -1.41 0.47
N HIS A 40 21.44 -0.81 1.63
CA HIS A 40 21.18 0.63 1.86
C HIS A 40 21.85 1.52 0.81
N THR A 41 23.05 1.14 0.33
CA THR A 41 23.75 1.89 -0.73
C THR A 41 22.95 1.90 -2.04
N GLU A 42 22.47 0.74 -2.49
CA GLU A 42 21.65 0.63 -3.71
C GLU A 42 20.33 1.36 -3.58
N HIS A 43 19.70 1.31 -2.40
CA HIS A 43 18.47 2.04 -2.12
C HIS A 43 18.70 3.55 -2.09
N LEU A 44 19.83 4.02 -1.53
CA LEU A 44 20.18 5.44 -1.53
C LEU A 44 20.35 5.98 -2.95
N GLU A 45 21.13 5.29 -3.80
CA GLU A 45 21.29 5.65 -5.22
C GLU A 45 19.94 5.76 -5.93
N THR A 46 19.03 4.82 -5.65
CA THR A 46 17.68 4.80 -6.23
C THR A 46 16.83 5.96 -5.71
N ILE A 47 16.86 6.24 -4.41
CA ILE A 47 16.14 7.37 -3.80
C ILE A 47 16.62 8.70 -4.39
N ASP A 48 17.92 8.89 -4.52
CA ASP A 48 18.51 10.11 -5.08
C ASP A 48 18.13 10.29 -6.54
N MET A 49 18.11 9.21 -7.32
CA MET A 49 17.64 9.22 -8.70
C MET A 49 16.16 9.63 -8.78
N LEU A 50 15.28 9.04 -7.95
CA LEU A 50 13.87 9.38 -7.88
C LEU A 50 13.66 10.85 -7.49
N LYS A 51 14.44 11.37 -6.54
CA LYS A 51 14.41 12.77 -6.13
C LYS A 51 14.79 13.71 -7.30
N ARG A 52 15.86 13.41 -8.03
CA ARG A 52 16.26 14.20 -9.21
C ARG A 52 15.19 14.20 -10.29
N VAL A 53 14.64 13.02 -10.62
CA VAL A 53 13.61 12.90 -11.68
C VAL A 53 12.34 13.64 -11.29
N ARG A 54 11.83 13.51 -10.06
CA ARG A 54 10.61 14.22 -9.63
C ARG A 54 10.80 15.74 -9.60
N GLU A 55 11.98 16.23 -9.22
CA GLU A 55 12.31 17.67 -9.24
C GLU A 55 12.36 18.20 -10.68
N LYS A 56 13.04 17.49 -11.58
CA LYS A 56 13.14 17.83 -13.00
C LYS A 56 11.75 17.90 -13.68
N LEU A 57 10.85 17.00 -13.31
CA LEU A 57 9.49 16.94 -13.85
C LEU A 57 8.50 17.83 -13.09
N ASN A 58 8.89 18.35 -11.92
CA ASN A 58 8.02 19.09 -10.99
C ASN A 58 6.73 18.34 -10.66
N VAL A 59 6.84 17.06 -10.26
CA VAL A 59 5.71 16.18 -9.97
C VAL A 59 5.76 15.67 -8.52
N PRO A 60 4.60 15.40 -7.88
CA PRO A 60 4.51 14.90 -6.51
C PRO A 60 4.75 13.38 -6.42
N LEU A 61 5.82 12.89 -7.03
CA LEU A 61 6.17 11.46 -6.89
C LEU A 61 6.56 11.17 -5.44
N ALA A 62 5.80 10.29 -4.79
CA ALA A 62 6.11 9.83 -3.44
C ALA A 62 7.03 8.60 -3.45
N ILE A 63 7.79 8.42 -2.37
CA ILE A 63 8.67 7.27 -2.16
C ILE A 63 8.14 6.46 -0.96
N MET A 64 7.97 5.15 -1.17
CA MET A 64 7.53 4.18 -0.17
C MET A 64 8.65 3.19 0.12
N LEU A 65 9.07 3.10 1.38
CA LEU A 65 9.90 2.04 1.90
C LEU A 65 8.99 0.89 2.34
N ASP A 66 9.25 -0.33 1.87
CA ASP A 66 8.52 -1.53 2.25
C ASP A 66 9.46 -2.43 3.07
N THR A 67 9.15 -2.62 4.37
CA THR A 67 10.00 -3.35 5.32
C THR A 67 9.96 -4.85 5.04
N LYS A 68 10.97 -5.56 5.51
CA LYS A 68 11.01 -7.02 5.44
C LYS A 68 10.00 -7.66 6.39
N GLY A 69 9.91 -7.15 7.62
CA GLY A 69 9.06 -7.68 8.67
C GLY A 69 9.53 -9.02 9.26
N PRO A 70 8.74 -9.61 10.16
CA PRO A 70 9.06 -10.87 10.82
C PRO A 70 8.83 -12.06 9.86
N GLU A 71 9.83 -12.38 9.06
CA GLU A 71 9.78 -13.48 8.12
C GLU A 71 10.45 -14.72 8.71
N TYR A 72 9.76 -15.86 8.62
CA TYR A 72 10.29 -17.17 9.03
C TYR A 72 10.84 -17.90 7.81
N ARG A 73 12.02 -18.49 7.91
CA ARG A 73 12.69 -19.20 6.84
C ARG A 73 13.37 -20.47 7.34
N ILE A 74 13.45 -21.49 6.48
CA ILE A 74 14.44 -22.53 6.65
C ILE A 74 15.83 -22.00 6.30
N ARG A 75 16.87 -22.69 6.76
CA ARG A 75 18.27 -22.43 6.42
C ARG A 75 18.71 -23.22 5.18
N SER A 76 20.00 -23.44 5.04
CA SER A 76 20.61 -24.04 3.86
C SER A 76 20.73 -25.56 3.98
N PHE A 77 20.63 -26.24 2.84
CA PHE A 77 20.93 -27.66 2.66
C PHE A 77 22.34 -27.87 2.13
N GLU A 78 22.95 -29.01 2.45
CA GLU A 78 24.29 -29.41 1.97
C GLU A 78 24.40 -29.37 0.45
N ASN A 79 23.35 -29.84 -0.24
CA ASN A 79 23.30 -29.92 -1.70
C ASN A 79 22.45 -28.80 -2.36
N GLY A 80 22.09 -27.75 -1.60
CA GLY A 80 21.30 -26.63 -2.12
C GLY A 80 19.79 -26.87 -2.17
N SER A 81 19.34 -28.11 -2.34
CA SER A 81 17.92 -28.49 -2.30
C SER A 81 17.77 -29.97 -1.95
N VAL A 82 16.56 -30.35 -1.54
CA VAL A 82 16.12 -31.73 -1.32
C VAL A 82 14.79 -31.95 -2.01
N PHE A 83 14.49 -33.18 -2.41
CA PHE A 83 13.18 -33.56 -2.94
C PHE A 83 12.47 -34.43 -1.91
N LEU A 84 11.25 -34.03 -1.52
CA LEU A 84 10.42 -34.71 -0.52
C LEU A 84 9.18 -35.28 -1.22
N ASN A 85 8.80 -36.51 -0.86
CA ASN A 85 7.59 -37.14 -1.39
C ASN A 85 6.45 -37.01 -0.38
N ASP A 86 5.22 -37.10 -0.84
CA ASP A 86 4.04 -37.18 0.00
C ASP A 86 4.17 -38.40 0.94
N GLY A 87 3.94 -38.17 2.23
CA GLY A 87 4.05 -39.21 3.26
C GLY A 87 5.45 -39.38 3.86
N ASP A 88 6.49 -38.69 3.36
CA ASP A 88 7.80 -38.74 4.00
C ASP A 88 7.78 -38.09 5.39
N ASP A 89 8.68 -38.56 6.28
CA ASP A 89 8.95 -37.89 7.55
C ASP A 89 10.07 -36.84 7.35
N PHE A 90 9.85 -35.63 7.86
CA PHE A 90 10.82 -34.55 7.78
C PHE A 90 10.87 -33.73 9.06
N THR A 91 12.05 -33.31 9.51
CA THR A 91 12.23 -32.58 10.77
C THR A 91 12.70 -31.16 10.53
N PHE A 92 11.98 -30.19 11.10
CA PHE A 92 12.49 -28.82 11.28
C PHE A 92 13.15 -28.70 12.66
N THR A 93 14.27 -28.00 12.76
CA THR A 93 14.96 -27.86 14.04
C THR A 93 15.37 -26.42 14.31
N THR A 94 15.29 -26.01 15.57
CA THR A 94 15.82 -24.72 16.02
C THR A 94 17.32 -24.74 16.26
N ASP A 95 17.96 -25.95 16.24
CA ASP A 95 19.41 -26.08 16.27
C ASP A 95 20.05 -25.58 14.98
N GLN A 96 21.25 -25.02 15.09
CA GLN A 96 22.02 -24.51 13.94
C GLN A 96 22.76 -25.66 13.24
N ILE A 97 22.18 -26.20 12.19
CA ILE A 97 22.78 -27.27 11.35
C ILE A 97 22.72 -26.88 9.86
N VAL A 98 23.55 -27.52 9.06
CA VAL A 98 23.34 -27.59 7.60
C VAL A 98 22.37 -28.74 7.34
N GLY A 99 21.31 -28.47 6.60
CA GLY A 99 20.22 -29.43 6.39
C GLY A 99 20.57 -30.51 5.37
N ASN A 100 19.82 -31.61 5.43
CA ASN A 100 19.87 -32.74 4.52
C ASN A 100 18.45 -33.23 4.15
N GLU A 101 18.33 -34.43 3.58
CA GLU A 101 17.06 -35.01 3.15
C GLU A 101 16.08 -35.35 4.30
N HIS A 102 16.51 -35.27 5.56
CA HIS A 102 15.68 -35.62 6.73
C HIS A 102 15.41 -34.44 7.66
N LYS A 103 16.29 -33.41 7.65
CA LYS A 103 16.24 -32.36 8.66
C LYS A 103 16.82 -31.05 8.15
N VAL A 104 16.22 -29.90 8.56
CA VAL A 104 16.76 -28.57 8.26
C VAL A 104 16.54 -27.59 9.43
N SER A 105 17.50 -26.67 9.62
CA SER A 105 17.37 -25.57 10.58
C SER A 105 16.33 -24.55 10.16
N VAL A 106 15.70 -23.93 11.18
CA VAL A 106 14.80 -22.78 10.98
C VAL A 106 15.41 -21.48 11.49
N SER A 107 14.92 -20.35 11.04
CA SER A 107 15.43 -19.02 11.41
C SER A 107 14.98 -18.57 12.79
N TYR A 108 13.83 -19.03 13.27
CA TYR A 108 13.24 -18.61 14.54
C TYR A 108 13.52 -19.63 15.67
N PRO A 109 14.34 -19.25 16.67
CA PRO A 109 14.73 -20.18 17.73
C PRO A 109 13.59 -20.64 18.64
N GLY A 110 12.53 -19.84 18.77
CA GLY A 110 11.35 -20.16 19.61
C GLY A 110 10.31 -21.05 18.94
N LEU A 111 10.52 -21.48 17.70
CA LEU A 111 9.48 -22.14 16.91
C LEU A 111 8.97 -23.45 17.56
N ALA A 112 9.87 -24.26 18.11
CA ALA A 112 9.52 -25.52 18.75
C ALA A 112 8.65 -25.34 20.02
N ASP A 113 8.80 -24.22 20.72
CA ASP A 113 8.03 -23.91 21.94
C ASP A 113 6.62 -23.39 21.63
N GLU A 114 6.36 -22.99 20.39
CA GLU A 114 5.10 -22.31 20.02
C GLU A 114 4.19 -23.13 19.11
N LEU A 115 4.73 -24.15 18.43
CA LEU A 115 3.95 -25.09 17.65
C LEU A 115 3.38 -26.20 18.50
N SER A 116 2.39 -26.89 17.98
CA SER A 116 1.70 -28.02 18.60
C SER A 116 1.47 -29.14 17.58
N VAL A 117 1.31 -30.35 18.05
CA VAL A 117 0.92 -31.51 17.20
C VAL A 117 -0.41 -31.21 16.48
N GLY A 118 -0.43 -31.44 15.17
CA GLY A 118 -1.55 -31.15 14.28
C GLY A 118 -1.46 -29.76 13.61
N ASP A 119 -0.46 -28.92 13.97
CA ASP A 119 -0.25 -27.66 13.27
C ASP A 119 0.28 -27.88 11.86
N THR A 120 -0.07 -26.97 10.96
CA THR A 120 0.38 -26.96 9.57
C THR A 120 1.58 -26.04 9.39
N ILE A 121 2.59 -26.51 8.68
CA ILE A 121 3.73 -25.70 8.20
C ILE A 121 3.68 -25.66 6.67
N LEU A 122 3.63 -24.47 6.10
CA LEU A 122 3.67 -24.26 4.65
C LEU A 122 5.03 -23.68 4.23
N LEU A 123 5.58 -24.18 3.14
CA LEU A 123 6.83 -23.69 2.55
C LEU A 123 6.66 -23.37 1.07
N ASN A 124 7.58 -22.55 0.57
CA ASN A 124 7.68 -22.23 -0.86
C ASN A 124 6.33 -21.78 -1.46
N ASN A 125 5.69 -20.76 -0.88
CA ASN A 125 4.37 -20.22 -1.28
C ASN A 125 3.27 -21.30 -1.22
N ALA A 126 3.23 -22.09 -0.14
CA ALA A 126 2.29 -23.19 0.11
C ALA A 126 2.36 -24.35 -0.91
N LEU A 127 3.40 -24.42 -1.73
CA LEU A 127 3.61 -25.56 -2.64
C LEU A 127 3.96 -26.83 -1.87
N LEU A 128 4.63 -26.70 -0.71
CA LEU A 128 4.89 -27.82 0.19
C LEU A 128 4.11 -27.62 1.47
N ASN A 129 3.50 -28.72 1.95
CA ASN A 129 2.67 -28.74 3.13
C ASN A 129 3.12 -29.85 4.08
N PHE A 130 3.25 -29.50 5.36
CA PHE A 130 3.70 -30.40 6.43
C PHE A 130 2.72 -30.32 7.60
N GLU A 131 2.47 -31.48 8.24
CA GLU A 131 1.71 -31.58 9.49
C GLU A 131 2.67 -31.96 10.62
N VAL A 132 2.62 -31.22 11.73
CA VAL A 132 3.42 -31.53 12.93
C VAL A 132 2.90 -32.79 13.59
N VAL A 133 3.75 -33.82 13.72
CA VAL A 133 3.43 -35.14 14.31
C VAL A 133 3.91 -35.19 15.75
N SER A 134 5.12 -34.74 16.06
CA SER A 134 5.65 -34.64 17.41
C SER A 134 6.67 -33.49 17.54
N ILE A 135 6.90 -33.07 18.79
CA ILE A 135 7.91 -32.05 19.10
C ILE A 135 8.78 -32.62 20.22
N ASP A 136 10.09 -32.76 19.96
CA ASP A 136 11.07 -33.32 20.88
C ASP A 136 12.21 -32.34 21.11
N GLY A 137 12.08 -31.53 22.15
CA GLY A 137 13.05 -30.46 22.46
C GLY A 137 13.10 -29.42 21.33
N HIS A 138 14.20 -29.37 20.58
CA HIS A 138 14.42 -28.44 19.46
C HIS A 138 13.89 -28.95 18.13
N ASP A 139 13.42 -30.21 18.06
CA ASP A 139 13.03 -30.87 16.85
C ASP A 139 11.50 -30.91 16.68
N ILE A 140 11.04 -30.42 15.55
CA ILE A 140 9.63 -30.40 15.12
C ILE A 140 9.52 -31.49 14.04
N ASN A 141 9.03 -32.66 14.40
CA ASN A 141 8.89 -33.79 13.50
C ASN A 141 7.56 -33.68 12.75
N CYS A 142 7.63 -33.71 11.44
CA CYS A 142 6.50 -33.50 10.55
C CYS A 142 6.30 -34.65 9.58
N ARG A 143 5.06 -34.82 9.13
CA ARG A 143 4.70 -35.63 7.97
C ARG A 143 4.51 -34.70 6.77
N VAL A 144 5.13 -35.03 5.65
CA VAL A 144 4.91 -34.33 4.37
C VAL A 144 3.51 -34.67 3.85
N VAL A 145 2.63 -33.66 3.78
CA VAL A 145 1.27 -33.79 3.24
C VAL A 145 1.29 -33.58 1.73
N SER A 146 2.04 -32.58 1.27
CA SER A 146 2.30 -32.31 -0.14
C SER A 146 3.78 -32.02 -0.32
N GLY A 147 4.48 -32.85 -1.07
CA GLY A 147 5.90 -32.80 -1.28
C GLY A 147 6.32 -32.00 -2.53
N GLY A 148 7.61 -32.07 -2.84
CA GLY A 148 8.22 -31.39 -3.96
C GLY A 148 9.66 -31.01 -3.68
N GLU A 149 10.23 -30.16 -4.54
CA GLU A 149 11.60 -29.64 -4.35
C GLU A 149 11.61 -28.52 -3.31
N LEU A 150 12.41 -28.69 -2.26
CA LEU A 150 12.64 -27.72 -1.19
C LEU A 150 14.10 -27.22 -1.26
N SER A 151 14.29 -25.97 -1.65
CA SER A 151 15.60 -25.33 -1.76
C SER A 151 15.92 -24.41 -0.57
N ASN A 152 17.16 -23.91 -0.51
CA ASN A 152 17.66 -23.05 0.54
C ASN A 152 16.80 -21.83 0.82
N ASN A 153 16.73 -21.43 2.09
CA ASN A 153 16.21 -20.15 2.56
C ASN A 153 14.74 -19.87 2.16
N LYS A 154 13.94 -20.92 1.94
CA LYS A 154 12.51 -20.77 1.64
C LYS A 154 11.75 -20.25 2.84
N SER A 155 10.76 -19.38 2.56
CA SER A 155 9.85 -18.84 3.58
C SER A 155 8.96 -19.95 4.14
N MET A 156 8.64 -19.80 5.42
CA MET A 156 7.73 -20.66 6.17
C MET A 156 6.51 -19.84 6.60
N SER A 157 5.34 -20.46 6.57
CA SER A 157 4.10 -19.90 7.08
C SER A 157 3.39 -20.92 7.99
N PHE A 158 2.65 -20.41 8.96
CA PHE A 158 2.01 -21.20 10.01
C PHE A 158 0.52 -20.81 10.09
N PRO A 159 -0.34 -21.32 9.21
CA PRO A 159 -1.74 -20.93 9.13
C PRO A 159 -2.47 -21.06 10.48
N GLY A 160 -3.14 -19.96 10.88
CA GLY A 160 -3.87 -19.90 12.15
C GLY A 160 -3.04 -19.76 13.41
N LYS A 161 -1.71 -19.58 13.30
CA LYS A 161 -0.81 -19.34 14.44
C LYS A 161 -0.31 -17.91 14.47
N THR A 162 -0.21 -17.37 15.69
CA THR A 162 0.47 -16.10 15.97
C THR A 162 1.69 -16.39 16.82
N LEU A 163 2.85 -16.27 16.23
CA LEU A 163 4.12 -16.51 16.93
C LEU A 163 4.56 -15.28 17.72
N LYS A 164 5.27 -15.47 18.83
CA LYS A 164 5.70 -14.43 19.77
C LYS A 164 7.00 -13.74 19.38
N GLN A 165 7.46 -13.87 18.16
CA GLN A 165 8.66 -13.18 17.70
C GLN A 165 8.48 -11.67 17.84
N LYS A 166 9.55 -10.98 18.27
CA LYS A 166 9.59 -9.51 18.28
C LYS A 166 9.32 -8.99 16.87
N TYR A 167 8.31 -8.12 16.74
CA TYR A 167 7.85 -7.66 15.43
C TYR A 167 8.92 -6.87 14.68
N VAL A 168 9.58 -5.91 15.35
CA VAL A 168 10.66 -5.11 14.73
C VAL A 168 12.01 -5.79 14.96
N SER A 169 12.59 -6.34 13.90
CA SER A 169 13.95 -6.86 13.91
C SER A 169 14.99 -5.71 13.94
N GLU A 170 16.26 -6.03 14.26
CA GLU A 170 17.34 -5.02 14.17
C GLU A 170 17.55 -4.54 12.73
N GLN A 171 17.31 -5.39 11.73
CA GLN A 171 17.35 -5.00 10.32
C GLN A 171 16.21 -4.02 10.00
N ASP A 172 14.95 -4.34 10.36
CA ASP A 172 13.82 -3.44 10.13
C ASP A 172 14.02 -2.11 10.85
N ARG A 173 14.58 -2.14 12.08
CA ARG A 173 14.95 -0.91 12.80
C ARG A 173 15.94 -0.07 11.99
N SER A 174 16.99 -0.70 11.45
CA SER A 174 17.99 -0.02 10.62
C SER A 174 17.37 0.55 9.34
N ASP A 175 16.50 -0.21 8.69
CA ASP A 175 15.82 0.18 7.46
C ASP A 175 14.84 1.35 7.68
N ILE A 176 14.10 1.34 8.78
CA ILE A 176 13.20 2.43 9.16
C ILE A 176 13.98 3.73 9.41
N LEU A 177 15.07 3.65 10.17
CA LEU A 177 15.91 4.83 10.45
C LEU A 177 16.55 5.36 9.16
N PHE A 178 17.02 4.48 8.28
CA PHE A 178 17.49 4.85 6.94
C PHE A 178 16.41 5.57 6.13
N GLY A 179 15.17 5.07 6.16
CA GLY A 179 14.04 5.70 5.47
C GLY A 179 13.73 7.10 6.01
N ILE A 180 13.83 7.29 7.32
CA ILE A 180 13.64 8.59 7.97
C ILE A 180 14.72 9.59 7.53
N GLU A 181 15.99 9.19 7.58
CA GLU A 181 17.13 10.01 7.15
C GLU A 181 17.02 10.43 5.68
N ASN A 182 16.47 9.55 4.84
CA ASN A 182 16.32 9.78 3.41
C ASN A 182 14.98 10.39 2.98
N ASP A 183 14.17 10.87 3.95
CA ASP A 183 12.92 11.61 3.72
C ASP A 183 11.91 10.83 2.85
N VAL A 184 11.75 9.51 3.11
CA VAL A 184 10.68 8.72 2.45
C VAL A 184 9.31 9.20 2.91
N ASP A 185 8.29 9.06 2.07
CA ASP A 185 6.95 9.58 2.31
C ASP A 185 6.04 8.56 3.03
N PHE A 186 6.29 7.26 2.80
CA PHE A 186 5.54 6.13 3.36
C PHE A 186 6.49 5.04 3.85
N ILE A 187 6.06 4.35 4.91
CA ILE A 187 6.62 3.06 5.32
C ILE A 187 5.51 2.03 5.26
N ALA A 188 5.66 1.02 4.39
CA ALA A 188 4.78 -0.15 4.34
C ALA A 188 5.36 -1.21 5.28
N CYS A 189 4.57 -1.59 6.29
CA CYS A 189 4.96 -2.48 7.38
C CYS A 189 4.48 -3.90 7.07
N SER A 190 5.40 -4.83 6.81
CA SER A 190 5.08 -6.20 6.43
C SER A 190 4.56 -7.03 7.61
N PHE A 191 3.65 -7.96 7.34
CA PHE A 191 3.09 -8.94 8.28
C PHE A 191 2.44 -8.34 9.53
N VAL A 192 1.79 -7.18 9.42
CA VAL A 192 1.06 -6.56 10.53
C VAL A 192 -0.10 -7.47 10.95
N SER A 193 -0.07 -7.91 12.20
CA SER A 193 -1.05 -8.82 12.79
C SER A 193 -1.92 -8.16 13.86
N CYS A 194 -1.40 -7.09 14.50
CA CYS A 194 -2.13 -6.38 15.54
C CYS A 194 -1.69 -4.91 15.65
N LYS A 195 -2.42 -4.15 16.45
CA LYS A 195 -2.13 -2.74 16.75
C LYS A 195 -0.72 -2.53 17.33
N GLN A 196 -0.24 -3.48 18.18
CA GLN A 196 1.05 -3.34 18.86
C GLN A 196 2.21 -3.31 17.85
N ASP A 197 2.12 -4.04 16.75
CA ASP A 197 3.14 -4.05 15.69
C ASP A 197 3.41 -2.64 15.15
N LEU A 198 2.34 -1.86 14.93
CA LEU A 198 2.45 -0.47 14.48
C LEU A 198 2.95 0.47 15.57
N LEU A 199 2.62 0.22 16.82
CA LEU A 199 3.16 0.99 17.95
C LEU A 199 4.66 0.74 18.11
N ASP A 200 5.14 -0.47 17.88
CA ASP A 200 6.57 -0.80 17.92
C ASP A 200 7.33 -0.07 16.78
N ILE A 201 6.76 0.00 15.58
CA ILE A 201 7.30 0.82 14.48
C ILE A 201 7.35 2.30 14.87
N LYS A 202 6.25 2.84 15.42
CA LYS A 202 6.18 4.24 15.86
C LYS A 202 7.21 4.56 16.94
N ALA A 203 7.50 3.61 17.83
CA ALA A 203 8.54 3.77 18.84
C ALA A 203 9.95 3.92 18.21
N VAL A 204 10.21 3.24 17.09
CA VAL A 204 11.46 3.42 16.33
C VAL A 204 11.48 4.76 15.61
N MET A 205 10.32 5.20 15.07
CA MET A 205 10.22 6.45 14.30
C MET A 205 10.37 7.72 15.16
N GLY A 206 10.05 7.65 16.44
CA GLY A 206 10.13 8.80 17.35
C GLY A 206 9.37 10.01 16.81
N ASP A 207 10.00 11.19 16.76
CA ASP A 207 9.37 12.45 16.31
C ASP A 207 8.95 12.44 14.82
N SER A 208 9.43 11.49 14.04
CA SER A 208 9.11 11.36 12.61
C SER A 208 7.72 10.74 12.34
N VAL A 209 7.02 10.24 13.37
CA VAL A 209 5.68 9.63 13.27
C VAL A 209 4.66 10.52 12.53
N ASN A 210 4.72 11.83 12.74
CA ASN A 210 3.79 12.77 12.11
C ASN A 210 4.20 13.18 10.67
N ARG A 211 5.38 12.78 10.22
CA ARG A 211 5.93 13.16 8.91
C ARG A 211 5.80 12.06 7.87
N ILE A 212 5.90 10.81 8.27
CA ILE A 212 5.86 9.64 7.37
C ILE A 212 4.58 8.86 7.67
N ASP A 213 3.79 8.56 6.65
CA ASP A 213 2.54 7.82 6.79
C ASP A 213 2.82 6.31 6.82
N LEU A 214 2.19 5.59 7.75
CA LEU A 214 2.30 4.13 7.88
C LEU A 214 1.24 3.40 7.07
N ILE A 215 1.65 2.40 6.31
CA ILE A 215 0.79 1.50 5.55
C ILE A 215 0.94 0.09 6.14
N ALA A 216 -0.11 -0.40 6.79
CA ALA A 216 -0.11 -1.77 7.32
C ALA A 216 -0.34 -2.78 6.20
N LYS A 217 0.58 -3.71 5.99
CA LYS A 217 0.40 -4.81 5.04
C LYS A 217 -0.36 -5.94 5.73
N ILE A 218 -1.53 -6.24 5.19
CA ILE A 218 -2.42 -7.30 5.70
C ILE A 218 -2.13 -8.55 4.89
N GLU A 219 -1.46 -9.51 5.52
CA GLU A 219 -0.86 -10.69 4.89
C GLU A 219 -1.25 -12.00 5.57
N ASN A 220 -1.95 -11.94 6.71
CA ASN A 220 -2.33 -13.10 7.50
C ASN A 220 -3.74 -12.97 8.10
N ARG A 221 -4.30 -14.09 8.61
CA ARG A 221 -5.64 -14.14 9.22
C ARG A 221 -5.77 -13.22 10.42
N THR A 222 -4.78 -13.20 11.30
CA THR A 222 -4.78 -12.39 12.51
C THR A 222 -4.89 -10.89 12.18
N GLY A 223 -4.17 -10.42 11.14
CA GLY A 223 -4.26 -9.04 10.68
C GLY A 223 -5.63 -8.68 10.11
N ILE A 224 -6.30 -9.64 9.45
CA ILE A 224 -7.68 -9.44 8.96
C ILE A 224 -8.64 -9.31 10.14
N ASP A 225 -8.55 -10.20 11.12
CA ASP A 225 -9.45 -10.23 12.28
C ASP A 225 -9.27 -8.97 13.16
N ASN A 226 -8.04 -8.44 13.26
CA ASN A 226 -7.69 -7.25 14.04
C ASN A 226 -7.75 -5.94 13.24
N ILE A 227 -8.32 -5.92 12.03
CA ILE A 227 -8.26 -4.77 11.12
C ILE A 227 -8.81 -3.48 11.72
N ASP A 228 -9.79 -3.54 12.61
CA ASP A 228 -10.35 -2.34 13.25
C ASP A 228 -9.32 -1.63 14.13
N ASP A 229 -8.60 -2.39 14.95
CA ASP A 229 -7.56 -1.89 15.86
C ASP A 229 -6.32 -1.43 15.07
N ILE A 230 -5.91 -2.19 14.04
CA ILE A 230 -4.83 -1.82 13.14
C ILE A 230 -5.12 -0.47 12.48
N CYS A 231 -6.34 -0.26 11.99
CA CYS A 231 -6.75 0.98 11.36
C CYS A 231 -6.71 2.20 12.30
N THR A 232 -6.67 2.02 13.62
CA THR A 232 -6.49 3.17 14.55
C THR A 232 -5.07 3.75 14.47
N GLU A 233 -4.08 2.93 14.12
CA GLU A 233 -2.66 3.29 14.18
C GLU A 233 -1.98 3.46 12.81
N CYS A 234 -2.65 3.16 11.70
CA CYS A 234 -2.08 3.35 10.36
C CYS A 234 -2.76 4.47 9.57
N ASP A 235 -2.13 4.93 8.49
CA ASP A 235 -2.66 5.89 7.52
C ASP A 235 -3.29 5.22 6.29
N GLY A 236 -3.06 3.94 6.15
CA GLY A 236 -3.61 3.09 5.10
C GLY A 236 -3.23 1.64 5.28
N ILE A 237 -3.78 0.79 4.42
CA ILE A 237 -3.45 -0.63 4.37
C ILE A 237 -3.00 -1.03 2.96
N MET A 238 -2.24 -2.12 2.89
CA MET A 238 -1.95 -2.84 1.66
C MET A 238 -2.48 -4.26 1.77
N ILE A 239 -3.34 -4.64 0.84
CA ILE A 239 -3.82 -6.00 0.68
C ILE A 239 -2.81 -6.72 -0.20
N ALA A 240 -1.87 -7.43 0.42
CA ALA A 240 -0.78 -8.14 -0.26
C ALA A 240 -1.24 -9.58 -0.56
N ARG A 241 -1.91 -9.74 -1.70
CA ARG A 241 -2.64 -10.97 -2.05
C ARG A 241 -1.75 -12.20 -2.21
N GLY A 242 -0.51 -12.01 -2.65
CA GLY A 242 0.47 -13.10 -2.78
C GLY A 242 0.74 -13.77 -1.43
N ASP A 243 1.19 -12.99 -0.43
CA ASP A 243 1.49 -13.50 0.91
C ASP A 243 0.22 -13.94 1.65
N MET A 244 -0.87 -13.17 1.53
CA MET A 244 -2.17 -13.52 2.09
C MET A 244 -2.69 -14.86 1.53
N GLY A 245 -2.49 -15.14 0.25
CA GLY A 245 -2.94 -16.37 -0.42
C GLY A 245 -2.16 -17.61 0.00
N VAL A 246 -1.03 -17.45 0.68
CA VAL A 246 -0.29 -18.58 1.30
C VAL A 246 -1.01 -19.07 2.56
N GLU A 247 -1.52 -18.15 3.39
CA GLU A 247 -2.13 -18.49 4.69
C GLU A 247 -3.65 -18.66 4.66
N ILE A 248 -4.30 -18.07 3.66
CA ILE A 248 -5.76 -18.03 3.59
C ILE A 248 -6.23 -18.84 2.40
N PRO A 249 -7.29 -19.66 2.53
CA PRO A 249 -7.88 -20.35 1.39
C PRO A 249 -8.16 -19.38 0.24
N PHE A 250 -7.64 -19.68 -0.95
CA PHE A 250 -7.73 -18.79 -2.11
C PHE A 250 -9.17 -18.37 -2.48
N VAL A 251 -10.15 -19.23 -2.15
CA VAL A 251 -11.57 -18.94 -2.37
C VAL A 251 -12.12 -17.80 -1.50
N GLU A 252 -11.46 -17.47 -0.38
CA GLU A 252 -11.85 -16.39 0.52
C GLU A 252 -11.25 -15.04 0.11
N LEU A 253 -10.13 -15.02 -0.62
CA LEU A 253 -9.37 -13.81 -0.93
C LEU A 253 -10.22 -12.71 -1.59
N PRO A 254 -11.07 -12.98 -2.60
CA PRO A 254 -11.87 -11.93 -3.24
C PRO A 254 -12.88 -11.29 -2.28
N ILE A 255 -13.44 -12.07 -1.34
CA ILE A 255 -14.40 -11.59 -0.34
C ILE A 255 -13.69 -10.69 0.67
N ILE A 256 -12.53 -11.14 1.17
CA ILE A 256 -11.69 -10.40 2.11
C ILE A 256 -11.23 -9.07 1.48
N GLN A 257 -10.72 -9.10 0.25
CA GLN A 257 -10.31 -7.91 -0.48
C GLN A 257 -11.44 -6.86 -0.53
N LYS A 258 -12.65 -7.26 -0.93
CA LYS A 258 -13.81 -6.35 -1.02
C LYS A 258 -14.19 -5.78 0.34
N ALA A 259 -14.19 -6.59 1.39
CA ALA A 259 -14.50 -6.18 2.75
C ALA A 259 -13.47 -5.17 3.27
N LEU A 260 -12.16 -5.44 3.12
CA LEU A 260 -11.08 -4.56 3.55
C LEU A 260 -11.09 -3.23 2.79
N ILE A 261 -11.27 -3.24 1.45
CA ILE A 261 -11.37 -2.03 0.64
C ILE A 261 -12.52 -1.17 1.14
N THR A 262 -13.71 -1.75 1.32
CA THR A 262 -14.90 -1.02 1.76
C THR A 262 -14.72 -0.43 3.14
N LYS A 263 -14.29 -1.25 4.12
CA LYS A 263 -14.09 -0.83 5.52
C LYS A 263 -13.08 0.32 5.62
N CYS A 264 -11.89 0.14 5.06
CA CYS A 264 -10.82 1.12 5.20
C CYS A 264 -11.11 2.41 4.44
N ARG A 265 -11.76 2.32 3.26
CA ARG A 265 -12.25 3.49 2.54
C ARG A 265 -13.21 4.31 3.41
N LEU A 266 -14.19 3.67 4.04
CA LEU A 266 -15.17 4.36 4.90
C LEU A 266 -14.51 5.02 6.12
N LEU A 267 -13.39 4.50 6.60
CA LEU A 267 -12.58 5.09 7.66
C LEU A 267 -11.67 6.24 7.17
N GLY A 268 -11.61 6.51 5.86
CA GLY A 268 -10.71 7.51 5.29
C GLY A 268 -9.25 7.05 5.22
N LYS A 269 -9.01 5.74 5.34
CA LYS A 269 -7.69 5.13 5.16
C LYS A 269 -7.43 4.84 3.70
N ARG A 270 -6.17 5.01 3.24
CA ARG A 270 -5.78 4.60 1.90
C ARG A 270 -5.76 3.07 1.82
N VAL A 271 -6.20 2.53 0.69
CA VAL A 271 -6.16 1.08 0.45
C VAL A 271 -5.37 0.83 -0.82
N ILE A 272 -4.41 -0.06 -0.73
CA ILE A 272 -3.58 -0.50 -1.84
C ILE A 272 -3.94 -1.95 -2.13
N THR A 273 -4.33 -2.26 -3.38
CA THR A 273 -4.47 -3.64 -3.85
C THR A 273 -3.18 -4.03 -4.57
N ALA A 274 -2.51 -5.05 -4.07
CA ALA A 274 -1.13 -5.38 -4.44
C ALA A 274 -0.97 -6.86 -4.82
N THR A 275 0.07 -7.12 -5.59
CA THR A 275 0.55 -8.41 -6.09
C THR A 275 -0.37 -9.11 -7.09
N GLU A 276 0.20 -9.83 -8.04
CA GLU A 276 -0.51 -10.62 -9.07
C GLU A 276 -1.53 -9.80 -9.87
N MET A 277 -1.23 -8.52 -10.16
CA MET A 277 -2.15 -7.64 -10.89
C MET A 277 -2.04 -7.79 -12.40
N LEU A 278 -0.82 -7.68 -12.94
CA LEU A 278 -0.50 -7.87 -14.36
C LEU A 278 0.73 -8.78 -14.50
N GLU A 279 0.81 -9.84 -13.70
CA GLU A 279 1.98 -10.71 -13.51
C GLU A 279 2.53 -11.25 -14.82
N SER A 280 1.66 -11.61 -15.78
CA SER A 280 2.07 -12.08 -17.09
C SER A 280 2.89 -11.03 -17.88
N MET A 281 2.75 -9.74 -17.55
CA MET A 281 3.51 -8.66 -18.18
C MET A 281 4.97 -8.58 -17.72
N ILE A 282 5.40 -9.40 -16.78
CA ILE A 282 6.83 -9.62 -16.52
C ILE A 282 7.51 -10.12 -17.81
N HIS A 283 6.85 -11.01 -18.56
CA HIS A 283 7.39 -11.65 -19.74
C HIS A 283 6.69 -11.26 -21.05
N ASN A 284 5.44 -10.83 -21.00
CA ASN A 284 4.60 -10.55 -22.16
C ASN A 284 4.27 -9.06 -22.29
N PRO A 285 4.17 -8.50 -23.51
CA PRO A 285 3.86 -7.08 -23.72
C PRO A 285 2.37 -6.73 -23.46
N ARG A 286 1.53 -7.72 -23.16
CA ARG A 286 0.10 -7.57 -22.89
C ARG A 286 -0.33 -8.50 -21.77
N PRO A 287 -1.27 -8.08 -20.91
CA PRO A 287 -1.82 -8.91 -19.86
C PRO A 287 -2.80 -9.95 -20.41
N THR A 288 -3.12 -10.92 -19.59
CA THR A 288 -4.24 -11.83 -19.82
C THR A 288 -5.57 -11.10 -19.62
N ARG A 289 -6.66 -11.69 -20.09
CA ARG A 289 -8.02 -11.15 -19.85
C ARG A 289 -8.43 -11.24 -18.38
N ALA A 290 -7.97 -12.29 -17.69
CA ALA A 290 -8.20 -12.46 -16.25
C ALA A 290 -7.56 -11.33 -15.44
N GLU A 291 -6.29 -11.00 -15.71
CA GLU A 291 -5.57 -9.90 -15.07
C GLU A 291 -6.23 -8.53 -15.36
N THR A 292 -6.64 -8.30 -16.61
CA THR A 292 -7.40 -7.09 -16.96
C THR A 292 -8.69 -6.96 -16.15
N SER A 293 -9.41 -8.08 -15.97
CA SER A 293 -10.63 -8.13 -15.16
C SER A 293 -10.33 -7.92 -13.67
N ASP A 294 -9.23 -8.44 -13.16
CA ASP A 294 -8.82 -8.29 -11.78
C ASP A 294 -8.48 -6.83 -11.43
N VAL A 295 -7.67 -6.16 -12.26
CA VAL A 295 -7.40 -4.71 -12.12
C VAL A 295 -8.70 -3.92 -12.14
N ALA A 296 -9.60 -4.21 -13.08
CA ALA A 296 -10.90 -3.54 -13.16
C ALA A 296 -11.74 -3.77 -11.90
N ASN A 297 -11.77 -5.00 -11.36
CA ASN A 297 -12.50 -5.33 -10.14
C ASN A 297 -11.96 -4.54 -8.93
N ALA A 298 -10.65 -4.44 -8.74
CA ALA A 298 -10.06 -3.64 -7.67
C ALA A 298 -10.52 -2.16 -7.75
N VAL A 299 -10.59 -1.60 -8.97
CA VAL A 299 -11.08 -0.23 -9.22
C VAL A 299 -12.59 -0.14 -8.93
N TYR A 300 -13.39 -1.11 -9.37
CA TYR A 300 -14.83 -1.18 -9.04
C TYR A 300 -15.08 -1.29 -7.55
N ASP A 301 -14.25 -2.02 -6.80
CA ASP A 301 -14.36 -2.15 -5.35
C ASP A 301 -14.07 -0.81 -4.64
N GLY A 302 -13.31 0.07 -5.29
CA GLY A 302 -13.02 1.43 -4.81
C GLY A 302 -11.68 1.53 -4.08
N THR A 303 -10.70 0.70 -4.42
CA THR A 303 -9.32 0.81 -3.93
C THR A 303 -8.75 2.22 -4.16
N SER A 304 -7.84 2.68 -3.32
CA SER A 304 -7.19 3.99 -3.51
C SER A 304 -6.05 3.92 -4.53
N ALA A 305 -5.32 2.81 -4.49
CA ALA A 305 -4.20 2.55 -5.39
C ALA A 305 -4.12 1.07 -5.76
N ILE A 306 -3.50 0.80 -6.89
CA ILE A 306 -3.14 -0.52 -7.41
C ILE A 306 -1.63 -0.56 -7.57
N MET A 307 -1.00 -1.71 -7.34
CA MET A 307 0.45 -1.83 -7.30
C MET A 307 0.98 -2.85 -8.31
N LEU A 308 2.05 -2.47 -9.00
CA LEU A 308 2.89 -3.34 -9.80
C LEU A 308 4.14 -3.75 -9.00
N SER A 309 4.46 -5.01 -8.99
CA SER A 309 5.58 -5.62 -8.26
C SER A 309 6.69 -6.06 -9.23
N GLY A 310 6.71 -7.34 -9.60
CA GLY A 310 7.67 -7.92 -10.53
C GLY A 310 7.59 -7.29 -11.93
N GLU A 311 6.40 -6.87 -12.33
CA GLU A 311 6.11 -6.28 -13.65
C GLU A 311 6.98 -5.05 -13.93
N THR A 312 7.25 -4.23 -12.90
CA THR A 312 8.11 -3.04 -13.03
C THR A 312 9.50 -3.24 -12.49
N ALA A 313 9.70 -4.11 -11.47
CA ALA A 313 11.00 -4.30 -10.83
C ALA A 313 11.97 -5.14 -11.66
N ALA A 314 11.48 -6.20 -12.32
CA ALA A 314 12.26 -7.19 -13.04
C ALA A 314 11.70 -7.53 -14.43
N GLY A 315 10.52 -7.05 -14.77
CA GLY A 315 9.82 -7.35 -16.02
C GLY A 315 10.49 -6.72 -17.24
N LYS A 316 10.19 -7.26 -18.41
CA LYS A 316 10.71 -6.78 -19.70
C LYS A 316 9.99 -5.51 -20.18
N TYR A 317 8.83 -5.19 -19.64
CA TYR A 317 7.91 -4.16 -20.14
C TYR A 317 7.43 -3.21 -19.02
N PRO A 318 8.35 -2.58 -18.25
CA PRO A 318 7.95 -1.80 -17.07
C PRO A 318 7.06 -0.59 -17.40
N VAL A 319 7.34 0.14 -18.47
CA VAL A 319 6.57 1.33 -18.88
C VAL A 319 5.20 0.93 -19.41
N GLU A 320 5.16 -0.12 -20.25
CA GLU A 320 3.93 -0.64 -20.85
C GLU A 320 3.00 -1.24 -19.78
N ALA A 321 3.54 -1.83 -18.71
CA ALA A 321 2.76 -2.33 -17.59
C ALA A 321 2.05 -1.18 -16.85
N VAL A 322 2.76 -0.06 -16.62
CA VAL A 322 2.16 1.14 -16.02
C VAL A 322 1.09 1.74 -16.94
N ASP A 323 1.36 1.92 -18.24
CA ASP A 323 0.39 2.45 -19.21
C ASP A 323 -0.86 1.55 -19.28
N THR A 324 -0.65 0.24 -19.38
CA THR A 324 -1.76 -0.74 -19.43
C THR A 324 -2.63 -0.65 -18.18
N MET A 325 -2.03 -0.64 -16.99
CA MET A 325 -2.74 -0.49 -15.72
C MET A 325 -3.52 0.84 -15.65
N ALA A 326 -2.90 1.93 -16.11
CA ALA A 326 -3.51 3.25 -16.17
C ALA A 326 -4.72 3.27 -17.10
N ARG A 327 -4.63 2.67 -18.27
CA ARG A 327 -5.71 2.57 -19.26
C ARG A 327 -6.89 1.72 -18.77
N ILE A 328 -6.61 0.58 -18.12
CA ILE A 328 -7.66 -0.24 -17.51
C ILE A 328 -8.39 0.55 -16.43
N ALA A 329 -7.65 1.20 -15.51
CA ALA A 329 -8.25 2.01 -14.45
C ALA A 329 -9.13 3.14 -15.01
N MET A 330 -8.61 3.93 -15.97
CA MET A 330 -9.37 5.02 -16.59
C MET A 330 -10.64 4.53 -17.30
N GLN A 331 -10.56 3.41 -18.01
CA GLN A 331 -11.73 2.87 -18.72
C GLN A 331 -12.78 2.35 -17.74
N THR A 332 -12.35 1.70 -16.66
CA THR A 332 -13.23 1.22 -15.58
C THR A 332 -13.94 2.38 -14.89
N GLU A 333 -13.18 3.42 -14.51
CA GLU A 333 -13.72 4.61 -13.82
C GLU A 333 -14.81 5.33 -14.62
N LYS A 334 -14.74 5.34 -15.96
CA LYS A 334 -15.80 5.92 -16.83
C LYS A 334 -17.14 5.19 -16.71
N ASN A 335 -17.14 3.92 -16.33
CA ASN A 335 -18.34 3.09 -16.22
C ASN A 335 -18.87 3.01 -14.78
N ILE A 336 -18.23 3.66 -13.81
CA ILE A 336 -18.70 3.71 -12.42
C ILE A 336 -19.68 4.88 -12.24
N ASN A 337 -20.91 4.60 -11.82
CA ASN A 337 -21.84 5.65 -11.41
C ASN A 337 -21.50 6.10 -9.97
N TYR A 338 -20.55 7.02 -9.86
CA TYR A 338 -20.11 7.55 -8.57
C TYR A 338 -21.20 8.33 -7.82
N THR A 339 -22.08 9.02 -8.53
CA THR A 339 -23.24 9.73 -7.92
C THR A 339 -24.17 8.74 -7.22
N LYS A 340 -24.56 7.65 -7.91
CA LYS A 340 -25.35 6.59 -7.29
C LYS A 340 -24.62 5.96 -6.10
N ARG A 341 -23.33 5.67 -6.26
CA ARG A 341 -22.50 5.10 -5.18
C ARG A 341 -22.47 6.01 -3.96
N PHE A 342 -22.29 7.32 -4.15
CA PHE A 342 -22.32 8.30 -3.06
C PHE A 342 -23.66 8.27 -2.32
N GLY A 343 -24.79 8.31 -3.06
CA GLY A 343 -26.14 8.33 -2.48
C GLY A 343 -26.56 7.02 -1.81
N THR A 344 -25.98 5.87 -2.19
CA THR A 344 -26.32 4.55 -1.63
C THR A 344 -25.35 4.07 -0.55
N THR A 345 -24.23 4.77 -0.32
CA THR A 345 -23.25 4.40 0.71
C THR A 345 -23.64 5.02 2.06
N GLU A 346 -23.79 4.19 3.08
CA GLU A 346 -24.01 4.67 4.45
C GLU A 346 -22.70 5.14 5.05
N PHE A 347 -22.54 6.45 5.15
CA PHE A 347 -21.39 7.07 5.80
C PHE A 347 -21.68 7.37 7.27
N ARG A 348 -20.79 6.93 8.16
CA ARG A 348 -20.84 7.33 9.56
C ARG A 348 -20.15 8.69 9.72
N ILE A 349 -20.90 9.69 10.07
CA ILE A 349 -20.42 11.05 10.35
C ILE A 349 -20.19 11.15 11.85
N LYS A 350 -18.92 11.29 12.27
CA LYS A 350 -18.51 11.23 13.68
C LYS A 350 -18.05 12.58 14.24
N ASN A 351 -17.63 13.49 13.37
CA ASN A 351 -16.99 14.74 13.77
C ASN A 351 -17.22 15.86 12.72
N PRO A 352 -16.90 17.13 13.02
CA PRO A 352 -17.08 18.23 12.09
C PRO A 352 -16.38 18.06 10.74
N VAL A 353 -15.17 17.49 10.71
CA VAL A 353 -14.42 17.26 9.47
C VAL A 353 -15.15 16.26 8.57
N ASP A 354 -15.73 15.21 9.15
CA ASP A 354 -16.58 14.26 8.43
C ASP A 354 -17.80 14.95 7.82
N ALA A 355 -18.51 15.75 8.62
CA ALA A 355 -19.72 16.45 8.19
C ALA A 355 -19.42 17.46 7.06
N ILE A 356 -18.40 18.27 7.19
CA ILE A 356 -17.97 19.23 6.18
C ILE A 356 -17.53 18.51 4.90
N SER A 357 -16.72 17.47 5.02
CA SER A 357 -16.24 16.72 3.84
C SER A 357 -17.38 16.03 3.10
N HIS A 358 -18.36 15.48 3.81
CA HIS A 358 -19.58 14.90 3.20
C HIS A 358 -20.43 15.95 2.51
N ALA A 359 -20.74 17.06 3.21
CA ALA A 359 -21.50 18.18 2.65
C ALA A 359 -20.81 18.78 1.43
N THR A 360 -19.47 18.92 1.44
CA THR A 360 -18.67 19.36 0.30
C THR A 360 -18.88 18.48 -0.93
N CYS A 361 -18.85 17.16 -0.76
CA CYS A 361 -19.08 16.22 -1.88
C CYS A 361 -20.53 16.25 -2.38
N GLY A 362 -21.52 16.30 -1.48
CA GLY A 362 -22.93 16.43 -1.84
C GLY A 362 -23.21 17.72 -2.61
N MET A 363 -22.75 18.84 -2.09
CA MET A 363 -22.88 20.16 -2.75
C MET A 363 -22.21 20.18 -4.13
N ALA A 364 -21.05 19.56 -4.27
CA ALA A 364 -20.35 19.47 -5.55
C ALA A 364 -21.15 18.66 -6.59
N ILE A 365 -21.81 17.60 -6.17
CA ILE A 365 -22.69 16.79 -7.03
C ILE A 365 -23.95 17.57 -7.40
N ASP A 366 -24.65 18.15 -6.42
CA ASP A 366 -25.94 18.86 -6.63
C ASP A 366 -25.78 20.08 -7.54
N LEU A 367 -24.65 20.78 -7.42
CA LEU A 367 -24.35 21.96 -8.22
C LEU A 367 -23.60 21.67 -9.52
N ASN A 368 -23.34 20.39 -9.86
CA ASN A 368 -22.53 19.98 -11.01
C ASN A 368 -21.19 20.73 -11.05
N ALA A 369 -20.53 20.87 -9.90
CA ALA A 369 -19.23 21.53 -9.80
C ALA A 369 -18.17 20.73 -10.57
N LYS A 370 -17.20 21.42 -11.14
CA LYS A 370 -16.10 20.80 -11.90
C LYS A 370 -14.98 20.29 -10.99
N VAL A 371 -14.74 21.02 -9.89
CA VAL A 371 -13.61 20.76 -8.97
C VAL A 371 -14.05 21.01 -7.54
N ILE A 372 -13.58 20.16 -6.64
CA ILE A 372 -13.54 20.41 -5.19
C ILE A 372 -12.11 20.84 -4.84
N ALA A 373 -11.91 22.10 -4.49
CA ALA A 373 -10.61 22.63 -4.05
C ALA A 373 -10.52 22.52 -2.51
N VAL A 374 -9.59 21.71 -2.02
CA VAL A 374 -9.42 21.44 -0.58
C VAL A 374 -8.11 22.04 -0.10
N CYS A 375 -8.17 23.03 0.79
CA CYS A 375 -7.02 23.65 1.41
C CYS A 375 -6.67 22.93 2.73
N SER A 376 -5.48 22.32 2.82
CA SER A 376 -5.10 21.51 3.98
C SER A 376 -3.60 21.49 4.22
N LEU A 377 -3.16 21.78 5.46
CA LEU A 377 -1.74 21.71 5.83
C LEU A 377 -1.24 20.27 5.88
N SER A 378 -1.94 19.40 6.59
CA SER A 378 -1.55 17.99 6.80
C SER A 378 -2.11 17.01 5.76
N GLY A 379 -2.97 17.48 4.83
CA GLY A 379 -3.67 16.62 3.88
C GLY A 379 -4.84 15.82 4.45
N MET A 380 -5.14 15.92 5.75
CA MET A 380 -6.21 15.17 6.41
C MET A 380 -7.57 15.43 5.75
N THR A 381 -7.95 16.70 5.60
CA THR A 381 -9.23 17.09 4.96
C THR A 381 -9.33 16.57 3.53
N VAL A 382 -8.22 16.62 2.78
CA VAL A 382 -8.17 16.08 1.41
C VAL A 382 -8.47 14.59 1.40
N ARG A 383 -7.89 13.83 2.34
CA ARG A 383 -8.19 12.39 2.50
C ARG A 383 -9.65 12.15 2.88
N MET A 384 -10.20 12.97 3.76
CA MET A 384 -11.61 12.85 4.19
C MET A 384 -12.57 13.15 3.05
N VAL A 385 -12.32 14.14 2.19
CA VAL A 385 -13.08 14.37 0.96
C VAL A 385 -12.91 13.20 -0.01
N SER A 386 -11.69 12.72 -0.22
CA SER A 386 -11.38 11.61 -1.12
C SER A 386 -12.11 10.30 -0.75
N ARG A 387 -12.35 10.01 0.54
CA ARG A 387 -13.02 8.77 0.98
C ARG A 387 -14.44 8.60 0.44
N PHE A 388 -15.11 9.70 0.14
CA PHE A 388 -16.48 9.69 -0.36
C PHE A 388 -16.60 9.28 -1.84
N ARG A 389 -15.48 9.23 -2.56
CA ARG A 389 -15.45 8.82 -3.98
C ARG A 389 -16.42 9.63 -4.84
N SER A 390 -16.44 10.96 -4.64
CA SER A 390 -17.23 11.87 -5.48
C SER A 390 -16.86 11.75 -6.97
N PRO A 391 -17.81 11.91 -7.90
CA PRO A 391 -17.52 12.00 -9.34
C PRO A 391 -16.64 13.22 -9.67
N VAL A 392 -16.72 14.28 -8.86
CA VAL A 392 -16.01 15.55 -9.07
C VAL A 392 -14.51 15.38 -8.76
N ASP A 393 -13.65 16.00 -9.55
CA ASP A 393 -12.21 15.97 -9.33
C ASP A 393 -11.82 16.78 -8.08
N ILE A 394 -10.80 16.31 -7.35
CA ILE A 394 -10.36 16.91 -6.09
C ILE A 394 -8.99 17.54 -6.29
N MET A 395 -8.88 18.85 -6.07
CA MET A 395 -7.62 19.55 -5.93
C MET A 395 -7.21 19.59 -4.45
N GLY A 396 -6.11 18.95 -4.11
CA GLY A 396 -5.54 18.98 -2.75
C GLY A 396 -4.44 20.05 -2.67
N MET A 397 -4.74 21.20 -2.08
CA MET A 397 -3.81 22.34 -2.01
C MET A 397 -3.10 22.36 -0.65
N THR A 398 -1.77 22.43 -0.65
CA THR A 398 -0.94 22.47 0.56
C THR A 398 0.32 23.30 0.35
N VAL A 399 0.88 23.84 1.44
CA VAL A 399 2.16 24.57 1.47
C VAL A 399 3.35 23.61 1.74
N ASP A 400 3.08 22.42 2.28
CA ASP A 400 4.11 21.47 2.67
C ASP A 400 4.44 20.50 1.55
N LYS A 401 5.70 20.47 1.11
CA LYS A 401 6.17 19.60 0.03
C LYS A 401 5.98 18.11 0.35
N LYS A 402 6.12 17.71 1.61
CA LYS A 402 5.95 16.30 2.01
C LYS A 402 4.48 15.88 1.92
N THR A 403 3.58 16.70 2.42
CA THR A 403 2.13 16.51 2.27
C THR A 403 1.73 16.48 0.80
N TRP A 404 2.29 17.38 -0.04
CA TRP A 404 2.07 17.39 -1.48
C TRP A 404 2.42 16.05 -2.13
N ARG A 405 3.56 15.45 -1.77
CA ARG A 405 3.94 14.12 -2.24
C ARG A 405 3.01 13.02 -1.71
N LYS A 406 2.71 13.02 -0.41
CA LYS A 406 1.82 12.02 0.21
C LYS A 406 0.40 12.03 -0.37
N LEU A 407 -0.09 13.17 -0.81
CA LEU A 407 -1.40 13.29 -1.47
C LEU A 407 -1.45 12.60 -2.84
N SER A 408 -0.31 12.33 -3.48
CA SER A 408 -0.26 11.57 -4.75
C SER A 408 -0.83 10.15 -4.63
N MET A 409 -0.90 9.57 -3.43
CA MET A 409 -1.51 8.26 -3.15
C MET A 409 -2.99 8.37 -2.75
N SER A 410 -3.59 9.55 -2.74
CA SER A 410 -5.01 9.72 -2.39
C SER A 410 -5.88 9.66 -3.63
N TRP A 411 -6.93 8.83 -3.58
CA TRP A 411 -7.84 8.61 -4.70
C TRP A 411 -8.50 9.91 -5.18
N GLY A 412 -8.51 10.13 -6.50
CA GLY A 412 -9.15 11.27 -7.15
C GLY A 412 -8.49 12.63 -6.88
N VAL A 413 -7.38 12.66 -6.13
CA VAL A 413 -6.70 13.89 -5.75
C VAL A 413 -5.64 14.29 -6.76
N THR A 414 -5.66 15.55 -7.18
CA THR A 414 -4.56 16.25 -7.86
C THR A 414 -3.88 17.15 -6.84
N PRO A 415 -2.68 16.77 -6.35
CA PRO A 415 -1.96 17.59 -5.38
C PRO A 415 -1.42 18.87 -6.02
N VAL A 416 -1.59 20.02 -5.35
CA VAL A 416 -1.11 21.33 -5.80
C VAL A 416 -0.35 22.02 -4.67
N LEU A 417 0.88 22.43 -4.95
CA LEU A 417 1.68 23.19 -4.01
C LEU A 417 1.29 24.68 -4.09
N CYS A 418 1.17 25.34 -2.95
CA CYS A 418 0.85 26.74 -2.83
C CYS A 418 1.74 27.46 -1.82
N GLU A 419 1.60 28.76 -1.74
CA GLU A 419 2.22 29.61 -0.73
C GLU A 419 1.33 29.71 0.52
N THR A 420 1.88 30.24 1.60
CA THR A 420 1.13 30.56 2.80
C THR A 420 0.36 31.88 2.58
N TYR A 421 -0.91 31.90 2.96
CA TYR A 421 -1.78 33.07 2.83
C TYR A 421 -2.23 33.56 4.23
N GLU A 422 -2.27 34.88 4.41
CA GLU A 422 -2.56 35.50 5.71
C GLU A 422 -4.06 35.51 6.03
N SER A 423 -4.94 35.50 5.03
CA SER A 423 -6.37 35.50 5.22
C SER A 423 -7.09 34.38 4.46
N THR A 424 -8.23 33.95 4.98
CA THR A 424 -9.06 32.92 4.35
C THR A 424 -9.61 33.37 3.00
N ASP A 425 -9.90 34.67 2.81
CA ASP A 425 -10.40 35.19 1.54
C ASP A 425 -9.33 35.11 0.45
N VAL A 426 -8.09 35.49 0.78
CA VAL A 426 -6.95 35.37 -0.13
C VAL A 426 -6.64 33.91 -0.45
N LEU A 427 -6.69 33.03 0.56
CA LEU A 427 -6.53 31.60 0.36
C LEU A 427 -7.58 31.03 -0.63
N PHE A 428 -8.84 31.37 -0.44
CA PHE A 428 -9.93 30.89 -1.30
C PHE A 428 -9.87 31.47 -2.71
N TYR A 429 -9.49 32.72 -2.85
CA TYR A 429 -9.22 33.34 -4.15
C TYR A 429 -8.07 32.64 -4.88
N ALA A 430 -6.97 32.36 -4.17
CA ALA A 430 -5.84 31.61 -4.73
C ALA A 430 -6.24 30.17 -5.10
N ALA A 431 -7.05 29.51 -4.29
CA ALA A 431 -7.57 28.17 -4.57
C ALA A 431 -8.42 28.14 -5.85
N LYS A 432 -9.29 29.14 -6.05
CA LYS A 432 -10.06 29.33 -7.29
C LYS A 432 -9.13 29.45 -8.50
N ASN A 433 -8.15 30.37 -8.45
CA ASN A 433 -7.23 30.60 -9.56
C ASN A 433 -6.36 29.36 -9.89
N LYS A 434 -5.87 28.67 -8.87
CA LYS A 434 -5.14 27.41 -9.07
C LYS A 434 -6.03 26.30 -9.65
N ALA A 435 -7.31 26.21 -9.25
CA ALA A 435 -8.25 25.27 -9.83
C ALA A 435 -8.50 25.57 -11.31
N ILE A 436 -8.69 26.83 -11.67
CA ILE A 436 -8.84 27.28 -13.07
C ILE A 436 -7.62 26.85 -13.90
N ALA A 437 -6.41 27.18 -13.43
CA ALA A 437 -5.18 26.86 -14.13
C ALA A 437 -4.90 25.35 -14.24
N THR A 438 -5.23 24.56 -13.19
CA THR A 438 -4.94 23.14 -13.15
C THR A 438 -5.91 22.31 -13.98
N PHE A 439 -7.19 22.71 -14.04
CA PHE A 439 -8.25 21.91 -14.67
C PHE A 439 -8.80 22.56 -15.96
N GLY A 440 -8.30 23.73 -16.36
CA GLY A 440 -8.75 24.41 -17.58
C GLY A 440 -10.22 24.83 -17.50
N LEU A 441 -10.62 25.41 -16.35
CA LEU A 441 -12.02 25.76 -16.11
C LEU A 441 -12.41 27.03 -16.91
N GLU A 442 -13.67 27.06 -17.36
CA GLU A 442 -14.23 28.13 -18.19
C GLU A 442 -15.23 29.00 -17.39
N SER A 443 -15.54 30.18 -17.93
CA SER A 443 -16.54 31.08 -17.34
C SER A 443 -17.89 30.36 -17.16
N GLY A 444 -18.47 30.47 -15.97
CA GLY A 444 -19.71 29.77 -15.57
C GLY A 444 -19.46 28.44 -14.86
N ASP A 445 -18.26 27.86 -14.91
CA ASP A 445 -17.93 26.64 -14.15
C ASP A 445 -17.97 26.90 -12.63
N ARG A 446 -18.43 25.89 -11.86
CA ARG A 446 -18.51 25.98 -10.40
C ARG A 446 -17.41 25.20 -9.74
N ILE A 447 -16.89 25.77 -8.64
CA ILE A 447 -15.85 25.22 -7.80
C ILE A 447 -16.39 25.20 -6.36
N ILE A 448 -16.22 24.09 -5.66
CA ILE A 448 -16.48 24.04 -4.22
C ILE A 448 -15.14 24.14 -3.52
N VAL A 449 -14.96 25.19 -2.72
CA VAL A 449 -13.75 25.40 -1.92
C VAL A 449 -14.02 25.02 -0.47
N THR A 450 -13.16 24.22 0.14
CA THR A 450 -13.25 23.84 1.55
C THR A 450 -11.89 23.90 2.23
N GLY A 451 -11.91 24.19 3.52
CA GLY A 451 -10.71 24.31 4.33
C GLY A 451 -11.00 24.80 5.73
N GLY A 452 -9.96 25.09 6.49
CA GLY A 452 -10.03 25.75 7.78
C GLY A 452 -9.60 27.23 7.68
N MET A 453 -9.74 27.94 8.80
CA MET A 453 -9.21 29.30 8.93
C MET A 453 -7.67 29.28 8.91
N THR A 454 -7.07 30.35 8.42
CA THR A 454 -5.60 30.52 8.26
C THR A 454 -4.88 30.80 9.58
N ASN A 455 -5.22 30.09 10.64
CA ASN A 455 -4.64 30.26 11.98
C ASN A 455 -3.45 29.34 12.30
N GLY A 456 -2.95 28.61 11.29
CA GLY A 456 -1.81 27.70 11.43
C GLY A 456 -2.10 26.38 12.17
N VAL A 457 -3.35 26.14 12.59
CA VAL A 457 -3.74 24.91 13.30
C VAL A 457 -4.32 23.90 12.33
N SER A 458 -3.73 22.69 12.28
CA SER A 458 -4.24 21.58 11.47
C SER A 458 -5.50 20.98 12.09
N GLY A 459 -6.44 20.49 11.26
CA GLY A 459 -7.67 19.83 11.72
C GLY A 459 -8.88 20.74 11.92
N ASN A 460 -8.77 22.03 11.62
CA ASN A 460 -9.84 23.03 11.79
C ASN A 460 -10.73 23.23 10.56
N THR A 461 -10.97 22.19 9.77
CA THR A 461 -11.85 22.30 8.60
C THR A 461 -13.28 22.62 9.02
N ASN A 462 -13.74 23.83 8.70
CA ASN A 462 -15.03 24.34 9.16
C ASN A 462 -15.73 25.26 8.13
N LEU A 463 -15.18 25.41 6.93
CA LEU A 463 -15.69 26.30 5.89
C LEU A 463 -15.95 25.55 4.57
N ILE A 464 -17.05 25.92 3.94
CA ILE A 464 -17.36 25.55 2.54
C ILE A 464 -17.78 26.82 1.82
N LYS A 465 -17.27 27.05 0.62
CA LYS A 465 -17.63 28.16 -0.26
C LYS A 465 -17.88 27.68 -1.67
N VAL A 466 -18.94 28.20 -2.27
CA VAL A 466 -19.21 27.99 -3.72
C VAL A 466 -18.63 29.18 -4.48
N GLU A 467 -17.83 28.90 -5.46
CA GLU A 467 -17.26 29.91 -6.37
C GLU A 467 -17.69 29.62 -7.81
N THR A 468 -17.96 30.67 -8.56
CA THR A 468 -18.19 30.58 -10.02
C THR A 468 -17.02 31.26 -10.72
N VAL A 469 -16.54 30.63 -11.78
CA VAL A 469 -15.52 31.21 -12.65
C VAL A 469 -16.17 32.35 -13.44
N GLY A 470 -15.65 33.55 -13.28
CA GLY A 470 -16.13 34.76 -13.95
C GLY A 470 -15.37 35.05 -15.25
#